data_c8d7fdf285aaf22a492c37926362ddc1
#
_entry.id   c8d7fdf285aaf22a492c37926362ddc1
#
_cell.length_a   1.000
_cell.length_b   1.000
_cell.length_c   1.000
_cell.angle_alpha   90.00
_cell.angle_beta   90.00
_cell.angle_gamma   90.00
#
_symmetry.space_group_name_H-M   'P 1'
#
loop_
_entity.id
_entity.type
_entity.pdbx_description
1 polymer ?
#
loop_
_entity_poly.entity_id
_entity_poly.type
_entity_poly.pdbx_seq_one_letter_code
_entity_poly.pdbx_strand_id
1 'polypeptide(L)'
;MVMAPLTGVAGLGEPVFQGVPNPSLADAKFEGISEVVSFAQAFQRIWGMHPIDERLRILRRIRVVLAERAGDLAVEASGPQHSVYEALAAEVLPLLEACSFLERDAKAILATRHLGSDGRPVWIGKVQTEISREPLGVVGVISPSNYPLFLGAVQVLQALVAGNAVLWKPAHGYGKVAQSFAAIVVECGFPPGILHVLPDSDEAGRELTEQRLDKVFFTGSYEVGTKVTAALGQHAVPAVAELSGCDAMFVREDAEMERVGAALRFGLSFNGSRTCIAPRRVFVARKIAAEFEQVLSESIASIPSFQISQRDRERVAAMLARARGAGLRFLCGADGGDIHHPVAPIAVFVDAQTASIFEGDFFFPIISVRCVEDDVEAIRADGMCSYALGSTIFSRNQSAARHLASNIRAGSIVINDLIVPTADPRIPFGGSRRSGYGVTRGAEGLLEMTRAKVLQVRLGGIPAHLSGHVPSAGLLLALIRMLHGGTLLSRARAVLNVAKLGFRQWREMSLQKKLSKLKNGTAKK
;
A
#
# COMPACT_ATOMS: atom_id res chain seq x y z
N MET A 1 39.00 -5.97 -4.91
CA MET A 1 39.39 -5.19 -6.10
C MET A 1 38.67 -3.86 -5.98
N VAL A 2 39.41 -2.81 -5.60
CA VAL A 2 38.84 -1.46 -5.36
C VAL A 2 38.45 -0.89 -6.73
N MET A 3 37.17 -0.68 -6.97
CA MET A 3 36.66 -0.06 -8.19
C MET A 3 36.96 1.45 -8.17
N ALA A 4 37.54 1.94 -9.23
CA ALA A 4 37.77 3.36 -9.46
C ALA A 4 36.44 4.11 -9.66
N PRO A 5 36.31 5.38 -9.25
CA PRO A 5 35.09 6.16 -9.46
C PRO A 5 34.89 6.39 -10.97
N LEU A 6 33.69 6.05 -11.44
CA LEU A 6 33.24 6.33 -12.81
C LEU A 6 33.04 7.84 -12.99
N THR A 7 34.04 8.52 -13.53
CA THR A 7 33.93 9.87 -14.08
C THR A 7 33.34 9.75 -15.49
N GLY A 8 32.05 10.02 -15.65
CA GLY A 8 31.50 10.04 -17.01
C GLY A 8 30.01 10.12 -17.17
N VAL A 9 29.26 10.85 -16.32
CA VAL A 9 27.92 11.30 -16.68
C VAL A 9 27.95 12.83 -16.84
N ALA A 10 28.42 13.27 -18.00
CA ALA A 10 28.40 14.68 -18.35
C ALA A 10 26.96 15.17 -18.54
N GLY A 11 26.53 16.14 -17.72
CA GLY A 11 25.24 16.85 -17.87
C GLY A 11 24.30 16.83 -16.66
N LEU A 12 24.62 16.12 -15.60
CA LEU A 12 23.84 16.15 -14.35
C LEU A 12 24.59 17.04 -13.35
N GLY A 13 24.05 18.23 -13.01
CA GLY A 13 24.67 19.24 -12.14
C GLY A 13 25.27 18.70 -10.84
N GLU A 14 26.09 19.51 -10.18
CA GLU A 14 26.83 19.16 -8.95
C GLU A 14 25.93 18.64 -7.80
N PRO A 15 26.45 17.82 -6.88
CA PRO A 15 25.69 17.27 -5.76
C PRO A 15 25.14 18.38 -4.85
N VAL A 16 23.89 18.24 -4.45
CA VAL A 16 23.07 19.25 -3.74
C VAL A 16 23.57 19.56 -2.30
N PHE A 17 24.50 18.77 -1.77
CA PHE A 17 25.00 18.89 -0.41
C PHE A 17 26.46 19.35 -0.35
N GLN A 18 26.75 20.60 -0.72
CA GLN A 18 28.01 21.24 -0.37
C GLN A 18 27.89 21.84 1.04
N GLY A 19 28.64 21.32 2.00
CA GLY A 19 28.81 21.93 3.31
C GLY A 19 28.17 21.26 4.54
N VAL A 20 27.45 20.14 4.38
CA VAL A 20 27.08 19.31 5.55
C VAL A 20 28.27 18.37 5.84
N PRO A 21 28.78 18.32 7.09
CA PRO A 21 29.78 17.33 7.44
C PRO A 21 29.24 15.96 7.09
N ASN A 22 29.91 15.26 6.18
CA ASN A 22 29.57 13.90 5.80
C ASN A 22 30.30 12.96 6.76
N PRO A 23 29.71 12.52 7.90
CA PRO A 23 30.28 11.41 8.63
C PRO A 23 30.13 10.22 7.69
N SER A 24 31.25 9.66 7.24
CA SER A 24 31.21 8.46 6.44
C SER A 24 30.42 7.42 7.26
N LEU A 25 29.30 6.91 6.73
CA LEU A 25 28.49 5.85 7.38
C LEU A 25 29.33 4.61 7.71
N ALA A 26 30.48 4.44 7.03
CA ALA A 26 31.47 3.40 7.33
C ALA A 26 32.12 3.57 8.72
N ASP A 27 32.12 4.79 9.29
CA ASP A 27 32.75 5.11 10.57
C ASP A 27 31.75 5.29 11.73
N ALA A 28 30.46 5.44 11.45
CA ALA A 28 29.42 5.53 12.47
C ALA A 28 29.06 4.13 13.00
N LYS A 29 29.70 3.71 14.08
CA LYS A 29 29.31 2.51 14.82
C LYS A 29 28.11 2.87 15.70
N PHE A 30 26.93 2.43 15.28
CA PHE A 30 25.73 2.54 16.11
C PHE A 30 25.69 1.34 17.07
N GLU A 31 25.45 1.59 18.37
CA GLU A 31 25.30 0.54 19.37
C GLU A 31 23.94 -0.16 19.31
N GLY A 32 22.93 0.46 18.61
CA GLY A 32 21.59 -0.09 18.44
C GLY A 32 20.72 0.74 17.50
N ILE A 33 19.53 0.21 17.17
CA ILE A 33 18.58 0.84 16.24
C ILE A 33 18.07 2.19 16.77
N SER A 34 18.00 2.39 18.07
CA SER A 34 17.59 3.68 18.69
C SER A 34 18.51 4.85 18.29
N GLU A 35 19.82 4.60 18.20
CA GLU A 35 20.76 5.62 17.73
C GLU A 35 20.58 5.93 16.25
N VAL A 36 20.35 4.88 15.44
CA VAL A 36 20.04 5.04 14.01
C VAL A 36 18.78 5.89 13.82
N VAL A 37 17.73 5.66 14.62
CA VAL A 37 16.50 6.48 14.57
C VAL A 37 16.79 7.94 14.89
N SER A 38 17.55 8.19 15.97
CA SER A 38 17.89 9.56 16.37
C SER A 38 18.70 10.28 15.31
N PHE A 39 19.65 9.59 14.70
CA PHE A 39 20.45 10.10 13.60
C PHE A 39 19.58 10.39 12.37
N ALA A 40 18.72 9.46 11.96
CA ALA A 40 17.79 9.63 10.85
C ALA A 40 16.84 10.82 11.05
N GLN A 41 16.36 11.04 12.29
CA GLN A 41 15.51 12.19 12.63
C GLN A 41 16.21 13.54 12.39
N ALA A 42 17.49 13.64 12.71
CA ALA A 42 18.26 14.87 12.50
C ALA A 42 18.40 15.20 11.01
N PHE A 43 18.74 14.21 10.17
CA PHE A 43 18.86 14.36 8.73
C PHE A 43 17.52 14.58 8.04
N GLN A 44 16.46 13.90 8.50
CA GLN A 44 15.12 14.04 7.94
C GLN A 44 14.60 15.49 8.04
N ARG A 45 14.84 16.18 9.14
CA ARG A 45 14.42 17.58 9.30
C ARG A 45 14.97 18.49 8.20
N ILE A 46 16.22 18.28 7.82
CA ILE A 46 16.86 19.03 6.74
C ILE A 46 16.30 18.56 5.40
N TRP A 47 16.25 17.23 5.18
CA TRP A 47 15.78 16.64 3.93
C TRP A 47 14.31 16.99 3.62
N GLY A 48 13.44 16.98 4.62
CA GLY A 48 12.02 17.32 4.49
C GLY A 48 11.76 18.76 4.00
N MET A 49 12.73 19.67 4.19
CA MET A 49 12.65 21.06 3.70
C MET A 49 13.13 21.22 2.25
N HIS A 50 13.83 20.22 1.68
CA HIS A 50 14.29 20.30 0.29
C HIS A 50 13.11 20.36 -0.69
N PRO A 51 13.18 21.21 -1.72
CA PRO A 51 12.15 21.30 -2.76
C PRO A 51 11.91 19.94 -3.44
N ILE A 52 10.67 19.66 -3.78
CA ILE A 52 10.30 18.41 -4.48
C ILE A 52 11.08 18.25 -5.81
N ASP A 53 11.30 19.33 -6.53
CA ASP A 53 12.02 19.30 -7.82
C ASP A 53 13.48 18.81 -7.66
N GLU A 54 14.12 19.10 -6.54
CA GLU A 54 15.47 18.60 -6.24
C GLU A 54 15.45 17.12 -5.91
N ARG A 55 14.49 16.68 -5.08
CA ARG A 55 14.30 15.26 -4.76
C ARG A 55 14.04 14.43 -6.02
N LEU A 56 13.23 14.94 -6.95
CA LEU A 56 12.94 14.28 -8.23
C LEU A 56 14.14 14.28 -9.19
N ARG A 57 14.99 15.31 -9.13
CA ARG A 57 16.24 15.34 -9.92
C ARG A 57 17.19 14.22 -9.48
N ILE A 58 17.31 14.00 -8.18
CA ILE A 58 18.12 12.91 -7.63
C ILE A 58 17.48 11.55 -8.01
N LEU A 59 16.17 11.40 -7.88
CA LEU A 59 15.46 10.19 -8.29
C LEU A 59 15.72 9.81 -9.75
N ARG A 60 15.73 10.80 -10.65
CA ARG A 60 16.08 10.56 -12.06
C ARG A 60 17.47 9.97 -12.24
N ARG A 61 18.45 10.44 -11.47
CA ARG A 61 19.81 9.86 -11.49
C ARG A 61 19.79 8.41 -10.99
N ILE A 62 19.06 8.15 -9.90
CA ILE A 62 18.89 6.80 -9.36
C ILE A 62 18.33 5.88 -10.44
N ARG A 63 17.27 6.27 -11.15
CA ARG A 63 16.69 5.46 -12.22
C ARG A 63 17.70 5.12 -13.33
N VAL A 64 18.51 6.08 -13.72
CA VAL A 64 19.56 5.84 -14.73
C VAL A 64 20.58 4.82 -14.21
N VAL A 65 21.13 5.01 -13.02
CA VAL A 65 22.14 4.10 -12.43
C VAL A 65 21.54 2.71 -12.15
N LEU A 66 20.28 2.63 -11.70
CA LEU A 66 19.57 1.35 -11.55
C LEU A 66 19.46 0.60 -12.88
N ALA A 67 19.17 1.31 -13.98
CA ALA A 67 19.10 0.70 -15.31
C ALA A 67 20.49 0.20 -15.78
N GLU A 68 21.56 0.95 -15.52
CA GLU A 68 22.93 0.55 -15.85
C GLU A 68 23.41 -0.65 -15.04
N ARG A 69 22.97 -0.78 -13.77
CA ARG A 69 23.33 -1.89 -12.85
C ARG A 69 22.24 -2.95 -12.75
N ALA A 70 21.31 -2.98 -13.69
CA ALA A 70 20.15 -3.89 -13.66
C ALA A 70 20.55 -5.37 -13.55
N GLY A 71 21.61 -5.77 -14.27
CA GLY A 71 22.11 -7.14 -14.24
C GLY A 71 22.66 -7.55 -12.87
N ASP A 72 23.45 -6.71 -12.24
CA ASP A 72 24.05 -6.98 -10.92
C ASP A 72 22.96 -7.07 -9.85
N LEU A 73 22.01 -6.13 -9.85
CA LEU A 73 20.88 -6.13 -8.93
C LEU A 73 19.98 -7.37 -9.11
N ALA A 74 19.75 -7.77 -10.36
CA ALA A 74 18.96 -8.97 -10.63
C ALA A 74 19.67 -10.25 -10.14
N VAL A 75 20.99 -10.35 -10.27
CA VAL A 75 21.77 -11.47 -9.70
C VAL A 75 21.67 -11.50 -8.18
N GLU A 76 21.77 -10.33 -7.52
CA GLU A 76 21.66 -10.24 -6.06
C GLU A 76 20.23 -10.50 -5.53
N ALA A 77 19.20 -10.17 -6.31
CA ALA A 77 17.80 -10.46 -5.98
C ALA A 77 17.38 -11.88 -6.33
N SER A 78 18.13 -12.56 -7.20
CA SER A 78 17.82 -13.93 -7.64
C SER A 78 18.08 -14.99 -6.57
N GLY A 79 17.55 -16.18 -6.79
CA GLY A 79 17.70 -17.31 -5.87
C GLY A 79 17.24 -18.63 -6.51
N PRO A 80 17.20 -19.72 -5.76
CA PRO A 80 16.90 -21.06 -6.32
C PRO A 80 15.55 -21.18 -7.04
N GLN A 81 14.60 -20.31 -6.72
CA GLN A 81 13.24 -20.31 -7.29
C GLN A 81 12.89 -18.98 -7.97
N HIS A 82 13.85 -18.09 -8.08
CA HIS A 82 13.72 -16.77 -8.67
C HIS A 82 14.91 -16.54 -9.59
N SER A 83 14.74 -16.83 -10.86
CA SER A 83 15.80 -16.70 -11.85
C SER A 83 16.20 -15.23 -12.06
N VAL A 84 17.40 -15.00 -12.59
CA VAL A 84 17.85 -13.64 -12.96
C VAL A 84 16.89 -13.00 -13.98
N TYR A 85 16.31 -13.78 -14.89
CA TYR A 85 15.29 -13.28 -15.81
C TYR A 85 14.03 -12.80 -15.07
N GLU A 86 13.54 -13.57 -14.11
CA GLU A 86 12.38 -13.17 -13.29
C GLU A 86 12.69 -11.97 -12.42
N ALA A 87 13.91 -11.87 -11.85
CA ALA A 87 14.34 -10.69 -11.10
C ALA A 87 14.40 -9.44 -12.00
N LEU A 88 14.88 -9.56 -13.25
CA LEU A 88 14.82 -8.45 -14.21
C LEU A 88 13.37 -8.05 -14.53
N ALA A 89 12.51 -9.04 -14.83
CA ALA A 89 11.15 -8.80 -15.29
C ALA A 89 10.18 -8.36 -14.18
N ALA A 90 10.33 -8.88 -12.95
CA ALA A 90 9.39 -8.66 -11.86
C ALA A 90 9.90 -7.74 -10.75
N GLU A 91 11.18 -7.39 -10.74
CA GLU A 91 11.74 -6.52 -9.73
C GLU A 91 12.40 -5.28 -10.33
N VAL A 92 13.43 -5.45 -11.19
CA VAL A 92 14.16 -4.30 -11.71
C VAL A 92 13.31 -3.45 -12.66
N LEU A 93 12.65 -4.08 -13.63
CA LEU A 93 11.80 -3.35 -14.59
C LEU A 93 10.64 -2.60 -13.90
N PRO A 94 9.83 -3.21 -13.02
CA PRO A 94 8.78 -2.50 -12.31
C PRO A 94 9.32 -1.40 -11.38
N LEU A 95 10.52 -1.55 -10.81
CA LEU A 95 11.16 -0.52 -10.00
C LEU A 95 11.54 0.71 -10.85
N LEU A 96 12.07 0.51 -12.05
CA LEU A 96 12.37 1.59 -12.99
C LEU A 96 11.10 2.32 -13.45
N GLU A 97 10.01 1.59 -13.69
CA GLU A 97 8.71 2.18 -14.01
C GLU A 97 8.13 2.96 -12.83
N ALA A 98 8.32 2.47 -11.59
CA ALA A 98 7.94 3.21 -10.38
C ALA A 98 8.73 4.52 -10.23
N CYS A 99 10.03 4.52 -10.53
CA CYS A 99 10.81 5.76 -10.60
C CYS A 99 10.23 6.74 -11.63
N SER A 100 9.94 6.24 -12.84
CA SER A 100 9.36 7.05 -13.94
C SER A 100 8.02 7.65 -13.56
N PHE A 101 7.17 6.89 -12.87
CA PHE A 101 5.89 7.39 -12.32
C PHE A 101 6.11 8.52 -11.31
N LEU A 102 7.00 8.31 -10.33
CA LEU A 102 7.29 9.33 -9.31
C LEU A 102 7.88 10.59 -9.93
N GLU A 103 8.80 10.48 -10.90
CA GLU A 103 9.38 11.63 -11.62
C GLU A 103 8.30 12.49 -12.29
N ARG A 104 7.29 11.85 -12.89
CA ARG A 104 6.23 12.53 -13.63
C ARG A 104 5.14 13.10 -12.73
N ASP A 105 4.69 12.33 -11.74
CA ASP A 105 3.41 12.56 -11.08
C ASP A 105 3.56 13.03 -9.61
N ALA A 106 4.68 12.75 -8.92
CA ALA A 106 4.80 13.01 -7.48
C ALA A 106 4.62 14.49 -7.11
N LYS A 107 5.13 15.42 -7.95
CA LYS A 107 4.96 16.86 -7.71
C LYS A 107 3.50 17.27 -7.66
N ALA A 108 2.68 16.76 -8.56
CA ALA A 108 1.25 17.05 -8.61
C ALA A 108 0.48 16.37 -7.47
N ILE A 109 0.83 15.11 -7.14
CA ILE A 109 0.21 14.36 -6.05
C ILE A 109 0.46 15.03 -4.69
N LEU A 110 1.68 15.54 -4.46
CA LEU A 110 2.09 16.17 -3.21
C LEU A 110 1.82 17.67 -3.15
N ALA A 111 1.26 18.26 -4.21
CA ALA A 111 0.99 19.70 -4.27
C ALA A 111 0.00 20.15 -3.19
N THR A 112 0.21 21.35 -2.69
CA THR A 112 -0.74 22.02 -1.79
C THR A 112 -2.05 22.30 -2.52
N ARG A 113 -3.16 21.85 -1.95
CA ARG A 113 -4.50 22.12 -2.46
C ARG A 113 -5.09 23.34 -1.79
N HIS A 114 -5.49 24.33 -2.58
CA HIS A 114 -6.22 25.51 -2.11
C HIS A 114 -7.72 25.26 -2.25
N LEU A 115 -8.45 25.30 -1.14
CA LEU A 115 -9.91 25.13 -1.17
C LEU A 115 -10.56 26.49 -1.44
N GLY A 116 -11.38 26.55 -2.47
CA GLY A 116 -12.19 27.72 -2.79
C GLY A 116 -13.32 27.97 -1.79
N SER A 117 -14.25 28.83 -2.17
CA SER A 117 -15.47 29.12 -1.38
C SER A 117 -16.56 28.08 -1.54
N ASP A 118 -16.53 27.28 -2.61
CA ASP A 118 -17.58 26.34 -2.96
C ASP A 118 -17.73 25.23 -1.91
N GLY A 119 -18.97 25.01 -1.47
CA GLY A 119 -19.25 24.05 -0.40
C GLY A 119 -18.85 24.50 1.02
N ARG A 120 -18.20 25.67 1.16
CA ARG A 120 -17.85 26.18 2.50
C ARG A 120 -19.13 26.64 3.23
N PRO A 121 -19.37 26.19 4.47
CA PRO A 121 -20.49 26.67 5.26
C PRO A 121 -20.45 28.20 5.45
N VAL A 122 -21.55 28.87 5.15
CA VAL A 122 -21.64 30.34 5.16
C VAL A 122 -21.29 30.92 6.54
N TRP A 123 -21.61 30.22 7.62
CA TRP A 123 -21.34 30.64 9.00
C TRP A 123 -19.84 30.67 9.36
N ILE A 124 -18.99 29.95 8.61
CA ILE A 124 -17.53 30.01 8.81
C ILE A 124 -17.00 31.39 8.37
N GLY A 125 -17.66 32.06 7.42
CA GLY A 125 -17.25 33.36 6.89
C GLY A 125 -16.05 33.27 5.93
N LYS A 126 -15.28 34.35 5.79
CA LYS A 126 -14.16 34.44 4.85
C LYS A 126 -12.91 33.80 5.46
N VAL A 127 -12.60 32.59 5.01
CA VAL A 127 -11.41 31.82 5.41
C VAL A 127 -10.75 31.30 4.13
N GLN A 128 -9.45 31.50 3.99
CA GLN A 128 -8.61 30.77 3.03
C GLN A 128 -8.17 29.46 3.67
N THR A 129 -8.30 28.37 2.95
CA THR A 129 -7.94 27.03 3.44
C THR A 129 -6.98 26.38 2.46
N GLU A 130 -5.87 25.92 2.99
CA GLU A 130 -4.84 25.18 2.27
C GLU A 130 -4.65 23.82 2.92
N ILE A 131 -4.47 22.78 2.11
CA ILE A 131 -4.13 21.44 2.57
C ILE A 131 -2.81 21.06 1.92
N SER A 132 -1.74 21.08 2.69
CA SER A 132 -0.41 20.64 2.27
C SER A 132 -0.17 19.18 2.65
N ARG A 133 0.81 18.56 1.96
CA ARG A 133 1.32 17.24 2.30
C ARG A 133 2.71 17.40 2.91
N GLU A 134 2.85 17.02 4.16
CA GLU A 134 4.13 17.05 4.87
C GLU A 134 4.68 15.64 5.02
N PRO A 135 6.02 15.44 4.99
CA PRO A 135 6.60 14.16 5.33
C PRO A 135 6.16 13.70 6.73
N LEU A 136 6.07 12.41 6.94
CA LEU A 136 5.78 11.82 8.24
C LEU A 136 6.91 12.10 9.23
N GLY A 137 8.15 11.83 8.80
CA GLY A 137 9.36 11.90 9.59
C GLY A 137 10.28 10.72 9.30
N VAL A 138 10.46 9.81 10.26
CA VAL A 138 11.24 8.59 10.10
C VAL A 138 10.30 7.40 9.96
N VAL A 139 10.40 6.69 8.85
CA VAL A 139 9.55 5.53 8.56
C VAL A 139 10.36 4.23 8.53
N GLY A 140 9.74 3.14 9.01
CA GLY A 140 10.29 1.79 8.89
C GLY A 140 9.73 1.10 7.65
N VAL A 141 10.57 0.38 6.91
CA VAL A 141 10.16 -0.52 5.82
C VAL A 141 10.66 -1.92 6.13
N ILE A 142 9.75 -2.88 6.27
CA ILE A 142 10.06 -4.30 6.46
C ILE A 142 9.60 -5.03 5.21
N SER A 143 10.54 -5.50 4.40
CA SER A 143 10.28 -6.08 3.09
C SER A 143 10.29 -7.61 3.08
N PRO A 144 9.58 -8.26 2.14
CA PRO A 144 9.43 -9.69 2.04
C PRO A 144 10.55 -10.34 1.21
N SER A 145 10.62 -11.68 1.22
CA SER A 145 11.63 -12.45 0.50
C SER A 145 11.25 -12.88 -0.92
N ASN A 146 9.99 -12.72 -1.32
CA ASN A 146 9.52 -13.18 -2.63
C ASN A 146 9.88 -12.23 -3.78
N TYR A 147 9.92 -10.93 -3.50
CA TYR A 147 10.42 -9.87 -4.39
C TYR A 147 11.27 -8.92 -3.54
N PRO A 148 12.50 -9.34 -3.19
CA PRO A 148 13.29 -8.70 -2.13
C PRO A 148 13.79 -7.30 -2.47
N LEU A 149 13.98 -7.00 -3.75
CA LEU A 149 14.37 -5.66 -4.21
C LEU A 149 13.13 -4.77 -4.41
N PHE A 150 12.20 -5.17 -5.27
CA PHE A 150 11.11 -4.29 -5.74
C PHE A 150 10.21 -3.82 -4.61
N LEU A 151 9.68 -4.76 -3.80
CA LEU A 151 8.67 -4.41 -2.80
C LEU A 151 9.21 -3.53 -1.66
N GLY A 152 10.49 -3.68 -1.32
CA GLY A 152 11.14 -2.77 -0.38
C GLY A 152 11.54 -1.45 -1.03
N ALA A 153 12.26 -1.49 -2.15
CA ALA A 153 12.81 -0.31 -2.80
C ALA A 153 11.74 0.69 -3.29
N VAL A 154 10.59 0.22 -3.79
CA VAL A 154 9.50 1.12 -4.21
C VAL A 154 8.95 1.92 -3.03
N GLN A 155 8.79 1.31 -1.85
CA GLN A 155 8.35 1.98 -0.64
C GLN A 155 9.42 2.95 -0.13
N VAL A 156 10.70 2.55 -0.17
CA VAL A 156 11.83 3.43 0.17
C VAL A 156 11.84 4.66 -0.73
N LEU A 157 11.73 4.49 -2.06
CA LEU A 157 11.71 5.63 -2.99
C LEU A 157 10.53 6.56 -2.77
N GLN A 158 9.33 6.03 -2.54
CA GLN A 158 8.15 6.84 -2.21
C GLN A 158 8.37 7.65 -0.92
N ALA A 159 8.95 7.02 0.12
CA ALA A 159 9.24 7.68 1.38
C ALA A 159 10.28 8.80 1.22
N LEU A 160 11.39 8.53 0.50
CA LEU A 160 12.44 9.52 0.24
C LEU A 160 11.93 10.70 -0.60
N VAL A 161 11.15 10.44 -1.65
CA VAL A 161 10.52 11.47 -2.49
C VAL A 161 9.54 12.32 -1.68
N ALA A 162 8.78 11.70 -0.76
CA ALA A 162 7.90 12.43 0.15
C ALA A 162 8.65 13.28 1.19
N GLY A 163 9.97 13.08 1.37
CA GLY A 163 10.82 13.85 2.29
C GLY A 163 11.04 13.16 3.64
N ASN A 164 10.79 11.86 3.74
CA ASN A 164 11.07 11.07 4.94
C ASN A 164 12.50 10.55 4.99
N ALA A 165 12.94 10.15 6.18
CA ALA A 165 14.05 9.22 6.35
C ALA A 165 13.51 7.80 6.52
N VAL A 166 14.30 6.80 6.15
CA VAL A 166 13.88 5.40 6.08
C VAL A 166 14.87 4.48 6.79
N LEU A 167 14.33 3.62 7.66
CA LEU A 167 15.02 2.45 8.16
C LEU A 167 14.46 1.23 7.42
N TRP A 168 15.28 0.63 6.56
CA TRP A 168 14.86 -0.51 5.75
C TRP A 168 15.41 -1.82 6.31
N LYS A 169 14.52 -2.69 6.79
CA LYS A 169 14.82 -4.05 7.20
C LYS A 169 14.51 -5.00 6.04
N PRO A 170 15.52 -5.47 5.29
CA PRO A 170 15.35 -6.41 4.19
C PRO A 170 14.96 -7.80 4.70
N ALA A 171 14.44 -8.64 3.82
CA ALA A 171 14.19 -10.04 4.13
C ALA A 171 15.49 -10.79 4.41
N HIS A 172 15.41 -11.83 5.23
CA HIS A 172 16.55 -12.70 5.54
C HIS A 172 17.19 -13.28 4.27
N GLY A 173 18.53 -13.18 4.17
CA GLY A 173 19.31 -13.57 3.00
C GLY A 173 19.40 -12.52 1.88
N TYR A 174 18.70 -11.38 1.99
CA TYR A 174 18.65 -10.34 0.96
C TYR A 174 19.21 -8.98 1.41
N GLY A 175 20.00 -8.96 2.49
CA GLY A 175 20.68 -7.75 2.97
C GLY A 175 21.58 -7.14 1.91
N LYS A 176 22.25 -7.97 1.07
CA LYS A 176 23.19 -7.50 0.04
C LYS A 176 22.51 -6.64 -1.03
N VAL A 177 21.40 -7.09 -1.62
CA VAL A 177 20.71 -6.31 -2.66
C VAL A 177 20.15 -5.00 -2.11
N ALA A 178 19.69 -4.98 -0.86
CA ALA A 178 19.24 -3.75 -0.19
C ALA A 178 20.42 -2.77 0.02
N GLN A 179 21.58 -3.25 0.42
CA GLN A 179 22.79 -2.44 0.57
C GLN A 179 23.28 -1.88 -0.77
N SER A 180 23.30 -2.70 -1.84
CA SER A 180 23.63 -2.26 -3.18
C SER A 180 22.69 -1.17 -3.69
N PHE A 181 21.39 -1.32 -3.45
CA PHE A 181 20.41 -0.28 -3.75
C PHE A 181 20.66 1.00 -2.94
N ALA A 182 20.90 0.90 -1.63
CA ALA A 182 21.15 2.05 -0.77
C ALA A 182 22.44 2.79 -1.16
N ALA A 183 23.47 2.07 -1.59
CA ALA A 183 24.70 2.66 -2.12
C ALA A 183 24.43 3.51 -3.38
N ILE A 184 23.58 3.01 -4.30
CA ILE A 184 23.15 3.78 -5.48
C ILE A 184 22.39 5.04 -5.07
N VAL A 185 21.51 4.95 -4.09
CA VAL A 185 20.71 6.09 -3.58
C VAL A 185 21.64 7.21 -3.08
N VAL A 186 22.66 6.86 -2.29
CA VAL A 186 23.66 7.81 -1.76
C VAL A 186 24.56 8.35 -2.87
N GLU A 187 25.07 7.50 -3.75
CA GLU A 187 25.91 7.88 -4.91
C GLU A 187 25.21 8.91 -5.81
N CYS A 188 23.89 8.78 -5.98
CA CYS A 188 23.09 9.70 -6.79
C CYS A 188 22.77 11.04 -6.12
N GLY A 189 23.12 11.21 -4.82
CA GLY A 189 23.04 12.47 -4.12
C GLY A 189 21.95 12.59 -3.05
N PHE A 190 21.30 11.51 -2.65
CA PHE A 190 20.54 11.53 -1.40
C PHE A 190 21.50 11.58 -0.20
N PRO A 191 21.16 12.34 0.87
CA PRO A 191 21.99 12.39 2.05
C PRO A 191 22.17 11.01 2.70
N PRO A 192 23.39 10.62 3.07
CA PRO A 192 23.62 9.27 3.64
C PRO A 192 22.85 8.99 4.93
N GLY A 193 22.44 10.03 5.68
CA GLY A 193 21.68 9.89 6.93
C GLY A 193 20.19 9.66 6.79
N ILE A 194 19.63 9.60 5.57
CA ILE A 194 18.18 9.43 5.38
C ILE A 194 17.73 8.04 4.95
N LEU A 195 18.68 7.16 4.61
CA LEU A 195 18.40 5.75 4.30
C LEU A 195 19.38 4.86 5.04
N HIS A 196 18.86 4.01 5.92
CA HIS A 196 19.61 3.03 6.67
C HIS A 196 19.10 1.63 6.39
N VAL A 197 19.97 0.75 5.88
CA VAL A 197 19.67 -0.67 5.74
C VAL A 197 20.06 -1.37 7.03
N LEU A 198 19.08 -1.92 7.71
CA LEU A 198 19.26 -2.69 8.94
C LEU A 198 19.74 -4.12 8.61
N PRO A 199 20.28 -4.86 9.60
CA PRO A 199 20.51 -6.30 9.47
C PRO A 199 19.23 -7.02 9.03
N ASP A 200 19.37 -8.05 8.22
CA ASP A 200 18.25 -8.84 7.70
C ASP A 200 17.71 -9.89 8.68
N SER A 201 18.18 -9.86 9.92
CA SER A 201 17.78 -10.78 10.99
C SER A 201 16.38 -10.49 11.55
N ASP A 202 15.78 -11.49 12.20
CA ASP A 202 14.50 -11.34 12.89
C ASP A 202 14.61 -10.42 14.12
N GLU A 203 15.79 -10.38 14.77
CA GLU A 203 16.09 -9.48 15.89
C GLU A 203 15.97 -8.02 15.46
N ALA A 204 16.61 -7.64 14.35
CA ALA A 204 16.52 -6.28 13.83
C ALA A 204 15.07 -5.88 13.48
N GLY A 205 14.27 -6.86 13.03
CA GLY A 205 12.82 -6.64 12.81
C GLY A 205 12.07 -6.37 14.10
N ARG A 206 12.35 -7.10 15.18
CA ARG A 206 11.75 -6.89 16.51
C ARG A 206 12.16 -5.55 17.09
N GLU A 207 13.47 -5.27 17.14
CA GLU A 207 13.99 -4.00 17.63
C GLU A 207 13.42 -2.79 16.87
N LEU A 208 13.25 -2.91 15.55
CA LEU A 208 12.64 -1.85 14.75
C LEU A 208 11.19 -1.57 15.18
N THR A 209 10.41 -2.60 15.50
CA THR A 209 8.99 -2.43 15.93
C THR A 209 8.84 -1.86 17.34
N GLU A 210 9.90 -1.88 18.14
CA GLU A 210 9.96 -1.28 19.48
C GLU A 210 10.33 0.22 19.44
N GLN A 211 10.78 0.72 18.26
CA GLN A 211 11.15 2.12 18.11
C GLN A 211 9.91 3.01 17.94
N ARG A 212 10.04 4.27 18.36
CA ARG A 212 9.04 5.32 18.12
C ARG A 212 9.22 5.92 16.73
N LEU A 213 8.78 5.18 15.71
CA LEU A 213 8.74 5.64 14.33
C LEU A 213 7.46 6.40 14.02
N ASP A 214 7.47 7.19 12.95
CA ASP A 214 6.27 7.91 12.52
C ASP A 214 5.28 7.00 11.77
N LYS A 215 5.78 5.95 11.09
CA LYS A 215 4.98 4.90 10.45
C LYS A 215 5.84 3.70 10.06
N VAL A 216 5.23 2.52 9.99
CA VAL A 216 5.88 1.32 9.46
C VAL A 216 5.11 0.76 8.28
N PHE A 217 5.83 0.38 7.24
CA PHE A 217 5.34 -0.33 6.06
C PHE A 217 5.85 -1.76 6.14
N PHE A 218 4.95 -2.68 6.33
CA PHE A 218 5.24 -4.10 6.46
C PHE A 218 4.64 -4.88 5.29
N THR A 219 5.45 -5.71 4.63
CA THR A 219 4.99 -6.68 3.64
C THR A 219 5.48 -8.06 4.04
N GLY A 220 4.56 -9.01 4.21
CA GLY A 220 4.92 -10.37 4.65
C GLY A 220 3.72 -11.26 4.94
N SER A 221 3.94 -12.34 5.71
CA SER A 221 2.87 -13.27 6.08
C SER A 221 1.91 -12.68 7.11
N TYR A 222 0.66 -13.16 7.12
CA TYR A 222 -0.34 -12.77 8.12
C TYR A 222 0.14 -13.03 9.55
N GLU A 223 0.80 -14.18 9.80
CA GLU A 223 1.30 -14.55 11.13
C GLU A 223 2.36 -13.57 11.66
N VAL A 224 3.28 -13.13 10.80
CA VAL A 224 4.31 -12.15 11.18
C VAL A 224 3.70 -10.76 11.28
N GLY A 225 2.83 -10.38 10.32
CA GLY A 225 2.18 -9.08 10.30
C GLY A 225 1.35 -8.80 11.55
N THR A 226 0.63 -9.79 12.08
CA THR A 226 -0.11 -9.63 13.34
C THR A 226 0.80 -9.37 14.54
N LYS A 227 1.99 -9.99 14.60
CA LYS A 227 2.99 -9.73 15.65
C LYS A 227 3.58 -8.32 15.51
N VAL A 228 3.97 -7.95 14.30
CA VAL A 228 4.50 -6.61 13.97
C VAL A 228 3.50 -5.53 14.36
N THR A 229 2.26 -5.66 13.90
CA THR A 229 1.23 -4.64 14.17
C THR A 229 0.81 -4.58 15.64
N ALA A 230 0.85 -5.71 16.37
CA ALA A 230 0.63 -5.73 17.82
C ALA A 230 1.76 -5.00 18.56
N ALA A 231 3.02 -5.19 18.18
CA ALA A 231 4.16 -4.48 18.78
C ALA A 231 4.09 -2.97 18.52
N LEU A 232 3.83 -2.56 17.27
CA LEU A 232 3.66 -1.15 16.89
C LEU A 232 2.49 -0.49 17.63
N GLY A 233 1.41 -1.24 17.86
CA GLY A 233 0.24 -0.76 18.60
C GLY A 233 0.53 -0.35 20.04
N GLN A 234 1.54 -0.95 20.70
CA GLN A 234 1.96 -0.58 22.05
C GLN A 234 2.52 0.86 22.14
N HIS A 235 3.05 1.35 21.02
CA HIS A 235 3.61 2.70 20.90
C HIS A 235 2.75 3.63 20.06
N ALA A 236 1.54 3.21 19.68
CA ALA A 236 0.65 3.94 18.77
C ALA A 236 1.31 4.31 17.43
N VAL A 237 2.26 3.52 16.95
CA VAL A 237 2.89 3.70 15.64
C VAL A 237 1.94 3.17 14.55
N PRO A 238 1.50 4.02 13.62
CA PRO A 238 0.63 3.57 12.53
C PRO A 238 1.39 2.67 11.55
N ALA A 239 0.66 1.77 10.88
CA ALA A 239 1.25 0.89 9.89
C ALA A 239 0.41 0.81 8.61
N VAL A 240 1.08 0.52 7.49
CA VAL A 240 0.51 -0.14 6.32
C VAL A 240 0.98 -1.58 6.35
N ALA A 241 0.06 -2.51 6.29
CA ALA A 241 0.36 -3.93 6.34
C ALA A 241 -0.15 -4.60 5.06
N GLU A 242 0.76 -4.95 4.15
CA GLU A 242 0.49 -5.82 3.02
C GLU A 242 0.76 -7.25 3.44
N LEU A 243 -0.30 -8.00 3.64
CA LEU A 243 -0.20 -9.37 4.09
C LEU A 243 -0.54 -10.34 2.95
N SER A 244 -0.45 -11.61 3.25
CA SER A 244 -0.62 -12.67 2.26
C SER A 244 -1.98 -12.67 1.58
N GLY A 245 -2.05 -13.28 0.41
CA GLY A 245 -3.29 -13.57 -0.33
C GLY A 245 -3.62 -15.07 -0.33
N CYS A 246 -4.87 -15.37 -0.61
CA CYS A 246 -5.37 -16.69 -0.99
C CYS A 246 -6.31 -16.50 -2.18
N ASP A 247 -5.73 -16.08 -3.29
CA ASP A 247 -6.46 -15.40 -4.36
C ASP A 247 -7.32 -16.35 -5.19
N ALA A 248 -8.46 -15.82 -5.64
CA ALA A 248 -9.44 -16.53 -6.41
C ALA A 248 -9.27 -16.32 -7.91
N MET A 249 -9.40 -17.40 -8.69
CA MET A 249 -9.56 -17.40 -10.13
C MET A 249 -10.98 -17.85 -10.48
N PHE A 250 -11.74 -17.01 -11.14
CA PHE A 250 -13.09 -17.31 -11.59
C PHE A 250 -13.06 -17.67 -13.08
N VAL A 251 -13.45 -18.88 -13.42
CA VAL A 251 -13.51 -19.39 -14.80
C VAL A 251 -14.97 -19.56 -15.18
N ARG A 252 -15.53 -18.56 -15.87
CA ARG A 252 -16.93 -18.55 -16.30
C ARG A 252 -17.16 -19.47 -17.49
N GLU A 253 -18.40 -19.85 -17.73
CA GLU A 253 -18.80 -20.80 -18.79
C GLU A 253 -18.38 -20.39 -20.21
N ASP A 254 -18.13 -19.10 -20.44
CA ASP A 254 -17.69 -18.52 -21.71
C ASP A 254 -16.20 -18.19 -21.77
N ALA A 255 -15.40 -18.67 -20.81
CA ALA A 255 -13.96 -18.40 -20.75
C ALA A 255 -13.21 -19.04 -21.94
N GLU A 256 -12.13 -18.40 -22.37
CA GLU A 256 -11.18 -18.97 -23.34
C GLU A 256 -10.23 -19.93 -22.62
N MET A 257 -10.40 -21.24 -22.83
CA MET A 257 -9.62 -22.27 -22.13
C MET A 257 -8.12 -22.20 -22.42
N GLU A 258 -7.71 -21.82 -23.62
CA GLU A 258 -6.30 -21.58 -23.94
C GLU A 258 -5.68 -20.51 -23.05
N ARG A 259 -6.40 -19.39 -22.84
CA ARG A 259 -5.98 -18.30 -21.95
C ARG A 259 -5.96 -18.74 -20.48
N VAL A 260 -6.96 -19.50 -20.06
CA VAL A 260 -7.02 -20.07 -18.70
C VAL A 260 -5.83 -21.00 -18.47
N GLY A 261 -5.50 -21.89 -19.41
CA GLY A 261 -4.35 -22.78 -19.32
C GLY A 261 -3.02 -22.01 -19.26
N ALA A 262 -2.86 -20.97 -20.07
CA ALA A 262 -1.68 -20.10 -20.02
C ALA A 262 -1.54 -19.39 -18.66
N ALA A 263 -2.64 -18.88 -18.12
CA ALA A 263 -2.67 -18.23 -16.81
C ALA A 263 -2.36 -19.20 -15.65
N LEU A 264 -2.87 -20.43 -15.71
CA LEU A 264 -2.56 -21.48 -14.72
C LEU A 264 -1.06 -21.83 -14.76
N ARG A 265 -0.49 -22.05 -15.95
CA ARG A 265 0.95 -22.32 -16.10
C ARG A 265 1.78 -21.17 -15.52
N PHE A 266 1.47 -19.93 -15.92
CA PHE A 266 2.17 -18.75 -15.41
C PHE A 266 2.04 -18.59 -13.89
N GLY A 267 0.82 -18.60 -13.35
CA GLY A 267 0.56 -18.34 -11.92
C GLY A 267 1.14 -19.44 -10.99
N LEU A 268 1.25 -20.68 -11.48
CA LEU A 268 1.80 -21.80 -10.72
C LEU A 268 3.31 -21.99 -10.88
N SER A 269 3.93 -21.38 -11.91
CA SER A 269 5.38 -21.53 -12.16
C SER A 269 6.18 -20.28 -11.86
N PHE A 270 5.65 -19.08 -12.18
CA PHE A 270 6.38 -17.83 -12.05
C PHE A 270 6.82 -17.57 -10.61
N ASN A 271 8.11 -17.28 -10.43
CA ASN A 271 8.75 -17.12 -9.12
C ASN A 271 8.51 -18.33 -8.18
N GLY A 272 8.47 -19.54 -8.71
CA GLY A 272 8.14 -20.74 -7.91
C GLY A 272 6.76 -20.68 -7.26
N SER A 273 5.79 -19.97 -7.86
CA SER A 273 4.46 -19.66 -7.29
C SER A 273 4.50 -18.86 -5.98
N ARG A 274 5.58 -18.09 -5.73
CA ARG A 274 5.77 -17.27 -4.51
C ARG A 274 5.21 -15.86 -4.65
N THR A 275 4.25 -15.67 -5.53
CA THR A 275 3.55 -14.39 -5.70
C THR A 275 2.33 -14.35 -4.79
N CYS A 276 2.18 -13.25 -4.01
CA CYS A 276 1.08 -13.10 -3.05
C CYS A 276 -0.32 -13.14 -3.70
N ILE A 277 -0.42 -12.74 -4.98
CA ILE A 277 -1.63 -12.77 -5.81
C ILE A 277 -1.64 -13.93 -6.83
N ALA A 278 -0.84 -14.98 -6.61
CA ALA A 278 -0.97 -16.20 -7.41
C ALA A 278 -2.29 -16.91 -7.10
N PRO A 279 -2.94 -17.54 -8.10
CA PRO A 279 -4.21 -18.22 -7.87
C PRO A 279 -4.02 -19.40 -6.90
N ARG A 280 -4.86 -19.44 -5.86
CA ARG A 280 -4.89 -20.51 -4.85
C ARG A 280 -6.23 -21.22 -4.83
N ARG A 281 -7.29 -20.54 -5.25
CA ARG A 281 -8.65 -21.07 -5.31
C ARG A 281 -9.22 -20.83 -6.70
N VAL A 282 -9.71 -21.86 -7.34
CA VAL A 282 -10.37 -21.76 -8.66
C VAL A 282 -11.84 -22.09 -8.50
N PHE A 283 -12.70 -21.18 -8.97
CA PHE A 283 -14.13 -21.37 -9.10
C PHE A 283 -14.45 -21.57 -10.60
N VAL A 284 -14.81 -22.77 -10.99
CA VAL A 284 -15.10 -23.11 -12.39
C VAL A 284 -16.59 -23.38 -12.57
N ALA A 285 -17.18 -22.79 -13.61
CA ALA A 285 -18.56 -23.06 -13.97
C ALA A 285 -18.76 -24.55 -14.30
N ARG A 286 -19.78 -25.18 -13.72
CA ARG A 286 -20.06 -26.63 -13.84
C ARG A 286 -20.14 -27.10 -15.29
N LYS A 287 -20.70 -26.29 -16.18
CA LYS A 287 -20.87 -26.62 -17.59
C LYS A 287 -19.56 -26.92 -18.32
N ILE A 288 -18.46 -26.33 -17.88
CA ILE A 288 -17.15 -26.46 -18.52
C ILE A 288 -16.13 -27.19 -17.62
N ALA A 289 -16.59 -27.79 -16.53
CA ALA A 289 -15.70 -28.42 -15.54
C ALA A 289 -14.82 -29.53 -16.12
N ALA A 290 -15.36 -30.35 -17.05
CA ALA A 290 -14.58 -31.40 -17.70
C ALA A 290 -13.50 -30.86 -18.64
N GLU A 291 -13.81 -29.84 -19.44
CA GLU A 291 -12.85 -29.17 -20.33
C GLU A 291 -11.77 -28.46 -19.48
N PHE A 292 -12.17 -27.77 -18.38
CA PHE A 292 -11.24 -27.15 -17.46
C PHE A 292 -10.30 -28.16 -16.81
N GLU A 293 -10.80 -29.32 -16.40
CA GLU A 293 -9.96 -30.37 -15.79
C GLU A 293 -8.89 -30.90 -16.75
N GLN A 294 -9.22 -31.07 -18.03
CA GLN A 294 -8.25 -31.44 -19.04
C GLN A 294 -7.17 -30.35 -19.16
N VAL A 295 -7.56 -29.08 -19.34
CA VAL A 295 -6.62 -27.95 -19.47
C VAL A 295 -5.77 -27.80 -18.22
N LEU A 296 -6.33 -28.00 -17.03
CA LEU A 296 -5.60 -27.99 -15.77
C LEU A 296 -4.55 -29.09 -15.70
N SER A 297 -4.93 -30.33 -16.08
CA SER A 297 -4.02 -31.48 -16.09
C SER A 297 -2.82 -31.24 -17.02
N GLU A 298 -3.08 -30.80 -18.26
CA GLU A 298 -2.04 -30.45 -19.24
C GLU A 298 -1.14 -29.31 -18.74
N SER A 299 -1.73 -28.29 -18.11
CA SER A 299 -1.00 -27.15 -17.56
C SER A 299 -0.06 -27.58 -16.45
N ILE A 300 -0.54 -28.35 -15.47
CA ILE A 300 0.25 -28.84 -14.34
C ILE A 300 1.38 -29.75 -14.81
N ALA A 301 1.12 -30.65 -15.74
CA ALA A 301 2.11 -31.59 -16.27
C ALA A 301 3.31 -30.86 -16.95
N SER A 302 3.10 -29.65 -17.43
CA SER A 302 4.15 -28.81 -18.04
C SER A 302 5.02 -28.04 -17.04
N ILE A 303 4.64 -27.98 -15.76
CA ILE A 303 5.33 -27.19 -14.74
C ILE A 303 6.35 -28.07 -14.02
N PRO A 304 7.62 -27.65 -13.89
CA PRO A 304 8.63 -28.41 -13.17
C PRO A 304 8.32 -28.49 -11.67
N SER A 305 8.93 -29.46 -11.00
CA SER A 305 8.90 -29.55 -9.55
C SER A 305 9.79 -28.49 -8.90
N PHE A 306 9.43 -28.03 -7.70
CA PHE A 306 10.08 -26.94 -6.99
C PHE A 306 10.74 -27.38 -5.70
N GLN A 307 11.87 -26.74 -5.39
CA GLN A 307 12.48 -26.82 -4.08
C GLN A 307 11.70 -25.93 -3.11
N ILE A 308 11.22 -26.46 -1.99
CA ILE A 308 10.53 -25.70 -0.96
C ILE A 308 11.28 -25.79 0.37
N SER A 309 11.10 -24.78 1.23
CA SER A 309 11.72 -24.77 2.55
C SER A 309 11.21 -25.93 3.42
N GLN A 310 11.99 -26.36 4.40
CA GLN A 310 11.55 -27.40 5.36
C GLN A 310 10.23 -27.01 6.03
N ARG A 311 10.10 -25.74 6.44
CA ARG A 311 8.88 -25.20 7.07
C ARG A 311 7.66 -25.30 6.14
N ASP A 312 7.82 -24.93 4.87
CA ASP A 312 6.71 -24.99 3.90
C ASP A 312 6.33 -26.44 3.61
N ARG A 313 7.32 -27.35 3.57
CA ARG A 313 7.09 -28.79 3.39
C ARG A 313 6.22 -29.37 4.51
N GLU A 314 6.54 -29.05 5.76
CA GLU A 314 5.75 -29.49 6.93
C GLU A 314 4.32 -28.97 6.89
N ARG A 315 4.13 -27.69 6.53
CA ARG A 315 2.81 -27.07 6.37
C ARG A 315 1.99 -27.73 5.26
N VAL A 316 2.61 -27.95 4.10
CA VAL A 316 1.96 -28.61 2.95
C VAL A 316 1.63 -30.06 3.29
N ALA A 317 2.54 -30.81 3.93
CA ALA A 317 2.30 -32.19 4.37
C ALA A 317 1.09 -32.30 5.31
N ALA A 318 1.01 -31.43 6.31
CA ALA A 318 -0.12 -31.40 7.24
C ALA A 318 -1.45 -31.07 6.54
N MET A 319 -1.44 -30.16 5.57
CA MET A 319 -2.61 -29.81 4.79
C MET A 319 -3.07 -30.95 3.90
N LEU A 320 -2.15 -31.60 3.19
CA LEU A 320 -2.46 -32.75 2.33
C LEU A 320 -2.96 -33.95 3.16
N ALA A 321 -2.42 -34.18 4.35
CA ALA A 321 -2.91 -35.22 5.25
C ALA A 321 -4.39 -34.98 5.62
N ARG A 322 -4.76 -33.74 5.95
CA ARG A 322 -6.16 -33.36 6.20
C ARG A 322 -7.04 -33.57 4.98
N ALA A 323 -6.56 -33.18 3.79
CA ALA A 323 -7.29 -33.35 2.55
C ALA A 323 -7.54 -34.83 2.22
N ARG A 324 -6.55 -35.69 2.42
CA ARG A 324 -6.70 -37.15 2.27
C ARG A 324 -7.67 -37.74 3.28
N GLY A 325 -7.57 -37.32 4.55
CA GLY A 325 -8.49 -37.74 5.60
C GLY A 325 -9.95 -37.35 5.31
N ALA A 326 -10.15 -36.26 4.55
CA ALA A 326 -11.46 -35.83 4.07
C ALA A 326 -11.89 -36.52 2.75
N GLY A 327 -11.11 -37.43 2.19
CA GLY A 327 -11.41 -38.17 0.98
C GLY A 327 -11.40 -37.29 -0.30
N LEU A 328 -10.65 -36.19 -0.31
CA LEU A 328 -10.61 -35.29 -1.46
C LEU A 328 -9.87 -35.89 -2.65
N ARG A 329 -10.34 -35.57 -3.85
CA ARG A 329 -9.72 -35.98 -5.12
C ARG A 329 -8.59 -35.03 -5.49
N PHE A 330 -7.44 -35.61 -5.80
CA PHE A 330 -6.26 -34.91 -6.29
C PHE A 330 -6.12 -35.11 -7.79
N LEU A 331 -5.69 -34.07 -8.49
CA LEU A 331 -5.24 -34.11 -9.87
C LEU A 331 -3.74 -33.79 -9.85
N CYS A 332 -2.89 -34.77 -10.16
CA CYS A 332 -1.42 -34.71 -10.15
C CYS A 332 -0.74 -34.43 -8.80
N GLY A 333 0.51 -34.84 -8.69
CA GLY A 333 1.51 -34.42 -7.70
C GLY A 333 1.38 -34.98 -6.27
N ALA A 334 0.26 -35.62 -5.91
CA ALA A 334 0.03 -36.04 -4.53
C ALA A 334 -0.58 -37.44 -4.39
N ASP A 335 -0.10 -38.42 -5.14
CA ASP A 335 -0.60 -39.80 -5.14
C ASP A 335 -0.38 -40.59 -3.84
N GLY A 336 -0.50 -39.92 -2.69
CA GLY A 336 -0.49 -40.63 -1.41
C GLY A 336 0.86 -40.86 -0.78
N GLY A 337 1.97 -40.49 -1.38
CA GLY A 337 3.32 -40.60 -0.83
C GLY A 337 3.73 -39.39 0.02
N ASP A 338 4.86 -39.52 0.71
CA ASP A 338 5.54 -38.38 1.34
C ASP A 338 5.80 -37.29 0.30
N ILE A 339 5.76 -36.05 0.73
CA ILE A 339 6.15 -34.93 -0.13
C ILE A 339 7.63 -35.04 -0.43
N HIS A 340 7.93 -35.69 -1.56
CA HIS A 340 9.29 -35.80 -2.05
C HIS A 340 9.83 -34.44 -2.43
N HIS A 341 11.10 -34.27 -2.27
CA HIS A 341 11.78 -33.08 -2.68
C HIS A 341 12.56 -33.34 -3.98
N PRO A 342 12.31 -32.60 -5.08
CA PRO A 342 11.43 -31.42 -5.26
C PRO A 342 9.92 -31.77 -5.38
N VAL A 343 9.06 -30.81 -5.05
CA VAL A 343 7.60 -31.00 -5.00
C VAL A 343 6.96 -30.56 -6.33
N ALA A 344 6.15 -31.45 -6.89
CA ALA A 344 5.36 -31.14 -8.08
C ALA A 344 4.14 -30.26 -7.75
N PRO A 345 3.63 -29.47 -8.71
CA PRO A 345 2.38 -28.72 -8.51
C PRO A 345 1.21 -29.64 -8.19
N ILE A 346 0.31 -29.14 -7.33
CA ILE A 346 -0.83 -29.90 -6.81
C ILE A 346 -2.14 -29.17 -7.11
N ALA A 347 -3.13 -29.90 -7.62
CA ALA A 347 -4.51 -29.45 -7.68
C ALA A 347 -5.41 -30.41 -6.89
N VAL A 348 -6.35 -29.84 -6.13
CA VAL A 348 -7.27 -30.59 -5.28
C VAL A 348 -8.70 -30.12 -5.53
N PHE A 349 -9.61 -31.05 -5.76
CA PHE A 349 -11.03 -30.73 -5.91
C PHE A 349 -11.69 -30.68 -4.53
N VAL A 350 -12.36 -29.56 -4.25
CA VAL A 350 -13.00 -29.28 -2.98
C VAL A 350 -14.47 -28.95 -3.14
N ASP A 351 -15.23 -29.15 -2.09
CA ASP A 351 -16.61 -28.70 -1.94
C ASP A 351 -16.73 -27.56 -0.90
N ALA A 352 -17.95 -27.20 -0.56
CA ALA A 352 -18.23 -26.14 0.39
C ALA A 352 -17.72 -26.44 1.82
N GLN A 353 -17.63 -27.72 2.20
CA GLN A 353 -17.27 -28.14 3.56
C GLN A 353 -15.76 -28.25 3.71
N THR A 354 -15.07 -28.58 2.64
CA THR A 354 -13.64 -28.88 2.63
C THR A 354 -12.76 -27.75 2.10
N ALA A 355 -13.35 -26.73 1.46
CA ALA A 355 -12.61 -25.59 0.87
C ALA A 355 -11.69 -24.89 1.89
N SER A 356 -12.07 -24.80 3.16
CA SER A 356 -11.27 -24.17 4.23
C SER A 356 -9.95 -24.88 4.52
N ILE A 357 -9.77 -26.14 4.11
CA ILE A 357 -8.50 -26.88 4.25
C ILE A 357 -7.38 -26.16 3.48
N PHE A 358 -7.73 -25.52 2.34
CA PHE A 358 -6.81 -24.83 1.45
C PHE A 358 -6.86 -23.30 1.60
N GLU A 359 -7.45 -22.81 2.66
CA GLU A 359 -7.40 -21.39 2.98
C GLU A 359 -6.08 -21.07 3.70
N GLY A 360 -5.24 -20.33 3.03
CA GLY A 360 -3.95 -19.93 3.60
C GLY A 360 -3.02 -19.31 2.57
N ASP A 361 -1.93 -18.81 3.11
CA ASP A 361 -0.79 -18.29 2.37
C ASP A 361 0.20 -19.45 2.11
N PHE A 362 0.18 -19.93 0.90
CA PHE A 362 1.10 -20.97 0.46
C PHE A 362 1.99 -20.45 -0.68
N PHE A 363 3.26 -20.19 -0.38
CA PHE A 363 4.27 -19.90 -1.41
C PHE A 363 4.75 -21.20 -2.06
N PHE A 364 3.79 -21.88 -2.67
CA PHE A 364 3.95 -23.19 -3.24
C PHE A 364 2.87 -23.39 -4.32
N PRO A 365 3.16 -24.11 -5.45
CA PRO A 365 2.21 -24.29 -6.54
C PRO A 365 1.10 -25.29 -6.16
N ILE A 366 0.15 -24.83 -5.37
CA ILE A 366 -1.06 -25.58 -5.00
C ILE A 366 -2.29 -24.74 -5.28
N ILE A 367 -3.31 -25.40 -5.84
CA ILE A 367 -4.63 -24.80 -6.03
C ILE A 367 -5.73 -25.74 -5.57
N SER A 368 -6.77 -25.17 -5.01
CA SER A 368 -8.06 -25.84 -4.79
C SER A 368 -9.03 -25.48 -5.92
N VAL A 369 -9.78 -26.46 -6.41
CA VAL A 369 -10.75 -26.30 -7.50
C VAL A 369 -12.14 -26.63 -6.98
N ARG A 370 -13.08 -25.71 -7.15
CA ARG A 370 -14.47 -25.88 -6.81
C ARG A 370 -15.34 -25.63 -8.03
N CYS A 371 -16.17 -26.61 -8.40
CA CYS A 371 -17.21 -26.42 -9.40
C CYS A 371 -18.38 -25.64 -8.76
N VAL A 372 -18.87 -24.64 -9.48
CA VAL A 372 -19.99 -23.79 -9.09
C VAL A 372 -21.07 -23.76 -10.15
N GLU A 373 -22.33 -23.61 -9.75
CA GLU A 373 -23.45 -23.56 -10.69
C GLU A 373 -23.51 -22.23 -11.43
N ASP A 374 -23.24 -21.14 -10.73
CA ASP A 374 -23.33 -19.77 -11.25
C ASP A 374 -22.42 -18.79 -10.52
N ASP A 375 -22.42 -17.54 -10.98
CA ASP A 375 -21.66 -16.44 -10.38
C ASP A 375 -22.08 -16.17 -8.92
N VAL A 376 -23.35 -16.41 -8.55
CA VAL A 376 -23.87 -16.16 -7.19
C VAL A 376 -23.26 -17.16 -6.20
N GLU A 377 -23.18 -18.43 -6.59
CA GLU A 377 -22.51 -19.43 -5.77
C GLU A 377 -21.01 -19.14 -5.67
N ALA A 378 -20.37 -18.75 -6.77
CA ALA A 378 -18.95 -18.39 -6.79
C ALA A 378 -18.64 -17.21 -5.83
N ILE A 379 -19.43 -16.13 -5.87
CA ILE A 379 -19.33 -14.98 -4.96
C ILE A 379 -19.51 -15.42 -3.49
N ARG A 380 -20.51 -16.24 -3.23
CA ARG A 380 -20.77 -16.73 -1.86
C ARG A 380 -19.59 -17.56 -1.35
N ALA A 381 -19.05 -18.43 -2.18
CA ALA A 381 -17.92 -19.28 -1.84
C ALA A 381 -16.63 -18.45 -1.62
N ASP A 382 -16.35 -17.48 -2.47
CA ASP A 382 -15.24 -16.56 -2.29
C ASP A 382 -15.39 -15.71 -1.02
N GLY A 383 -16.60 -15.23 -0.75
CA GLY A 383 -16.91 -14.43 0.43
C GLY A 383 -16.62 -15.11 1.78
N MET A 384 -16.55 -16.44 1.82
CA MET A 384 -16.17 -17.22 3.01
C MET A 384 -14.68 -17.17 3.32
N CYS A 385 -13.81 -16.84 2.34
CA CYS A 385 -12.39 -16.73 2.55
C CYS A 385 -12.04 -15.55 3.46
N SER A 386 -11.12 -15.75 4.38
CA SER A 386 -10.66 -14.69 5.28
C SER A 386 -9.63 -13.75 4.64
N TYR A 387 -9.06 -14.09 3.49
CA TYR A 387 -8.15 -13.27 2.69
C TYR A 387 -8.90 -12.50 1.60
N ALA A 388 -8.38 -11.34 1.21
CA ALA A 388 -8.96 -10.49 0.17
C ALA A 388 -7.89 -9.54 -0.41
N LEU A 389 -6.90 -10.09 -1.14
CA LEU A 389 -5.80 -9.34 -1.76
C LEU A 389 -6.08 -9.10 -3.24
N GLY A 390 -6.09 -10.15 -4.05
CA GLY A 390 -6.35 -10.09 -5.47
C GLY A 390 -7.37 -11.15 -5.93
N SER A 391 -7.84 -11.00 -7.16
CA SER A 391 -8.65 -12.00 -7.85
C SER A 391 -8.52 -11.85 -9.36
N THR A 392 -8.77 -12.93 -10.10
CA THR A 392 -8.83 -12.87 -11.56
C THR A 392 -10.11 -13.52 -12.10
N ILE A 393 -10.62 -13.02 -13.22
CA ILE A 393 -11.85 -13.49 -13.85
C ILE A 393 -11.59 -13.76 -15.33
N PHE A 394 -11.92 -14.95 -15.80
CA PHE A 394 -11.85 -15.32 -17.21
C PHE A 394 -13.24 -15.42 -17.80
N SER A 395 -13.52 -14.59 -18.82
CA SER A 395 -14.82 -14.54 -19.52
C SER A 395 -14.68 -13.76 -20.82
N ARG A 396 -15.34 -14.18 -21.88
CA ARG A 396 -15.49 -13.40 -23.13
C ARG A 396 -16.48 -12.25 -22.95
N ASN A 397 -17.44 -12.41 -22.05
CA ASN A 397 -18.43 -11.36 -21.74
C ASN A 397 -17.88 -10.39 -20.69
N GLN A 398 -17.25 -9.31 -21.16
CA GLN A 398 -16.68 -8.29 -20.27
C GLN A 398 -17.70 -7.62 -19.34
N SER A 399 -18.96 -7.45 -19.78
CA SER A 399 -20.01 -6.85 -18.94
C SER A 399 -20.33 -7.74 -17.76
N ALA A 400 -20.52 -9.04 -17.99
CA ALA A 400 -20.76 -10.02 -16.95
C ALA A 400 -19.54 -10.17 -16.01
N ALA A 401 -18.31 -10.16 -16.55
CA ALA A 401 -17.09 -10.17 -15.74
C ALA A 401 -16.97 -8.94 -14.84
N ARG A 402 -17.30 -7.74 -15.34
CA ARG A 402 -17.33 -6.51 -14.52
C ARG A 402 -18.42 -6.55 -13.44
N HIS A 403 -19.60 -7.12 -13.78
CA HIS A 403 -20.64 -7.32 -12.79
C HIS A 403 -20.21 -8.31 -11.69
N LEU A 404 -19.57 -9.41 -12.06
CA LEU A 404 -18.99 -10.34 -11.09
C LEU A 404 -17.94 -9.63 -10.22
N ALA A 405 -17.01 -8.88 -10.84
CA ALA A 405 -15.96 -8.14 -10.14
C ALA A 405 -16.52 -7.15 -9.09
N SER A 406 -17.63 -6.46 -9.39
CA SER A 406 -18.26 -5.53 -8.44
C SER A 406 -18.80 -6.17 -7.16
N ASN A 407 -18.91 -7.49 -7.13
CA ASN A 407 -19.39 -8.26 -5.98
C ASN A 407 -18.29 -9.04 -5.25
N ILE A 408 -17.05 -9.02 -5.77
CA ILE A 408 -15.88 -9.67 -5.17
C ILE A 408 -15.17 -8.68 -4.27
N ARG A 409 -14.81 -9.14 -3.08
CA ARG A 409 -13.98 -8.36 -2.16
C ARG A 409 -12.51 -8.68 -2.38
N ALA A 410 -11.84 -7.88 -3.20
CA ALA A 410 -10.40 -7.93 -3.41
C ALA A 410 -9.85 -6.52 -3.60
N GLY A 411 -8.59 -6.29 -3.28
CA GLY A 411 -7.91 -5.01 -3.50
C GLY A 411 -7.60 -4.78 -4.97
N SER A 412 -7.34 -5.86 -5.71
CA SER A 412 -7.10 -5.82 -7.16
C SER A 412 -7.86 -6.94 -7.86
N ILE A 413 -8.54 -6.61 -8.97
CA ILE A 413 -9.23 -7.60 -9.80
C ILE A 413 -8.79 -7.43 -11.25
N VAL A 414 -8.34 -8.52 -11.85
CA VAL A 414 -7.89 -8.55 -13.24
C VAL A 414 -8.86 -9.41 -14.07
N ILE A 415 -9.25 -8.93 -15.25
CA ILE A 415 -10.12 -9.68 -16.18
C ILE A 415 -9.29 -10.14 -17.37
N ASN A 416 -9.33 -11.44 -17.67
CA ASN A 416 -8.64 -12.09 -18.78
C ASN A 416 -7.12 -11.93 -18.78
N ASP A 417 -6.52 -11.72 -17.60
CA ASP A 417 -5.09 -11.66 -17.38
C ASP A 417 -4.79 -12.05 -15.92
N LEU A 418 -3.52 -12.14 -15.53
CA LEU A 418 -3.10 -12.57 -14.22
C LEU A 418 -1.82 -11.84 -13.79
N ILE A 419 -1.75 -11.35 -12.54
CA ILE A 419 -0.56 -10.80 -11.89
C ILE A 419 0.02 -9.56 -12.59
N VAL A 420 0.48 -9.69 -13.84
CA VAL A 420 1.25 -8.68 -14.58
C VAL A 420 0.61 -7.29 -14.60
N PRO A 421 -0.71 -7.12 -14.84
CA PRO A 421 -1.33 -5.80 -14.82
C PRO A 421 -1.20 -5.05 -13.48
N THR A 422 -0.98 -5.78 -12.38
CA THR A 422 -0.77 -5.16 -11.06
C THR A 422 0.60 -4.51 -10.91
N ALA A 423 1.51 -4.71 -11.85
CA ALA A 423 2.81 -4.04 -11.89
C ALA A 423 2.74 -2.58 -12.38
N ASP A 424 1.59 -2.11 -12.88
CA ASP A 424 1.39 -0.71 -13.26
C ASP A 424 1.67 0.21 -12.04
N PRO A 425 2.69 1.09 -12.11
CA PRO A 425 3.09 1.91 -10.98
C PRO A 425 2.05 2.98 -10.59
N ARG A 426 1.05 3.22 -11.42
CA ARG A 426 0.00 4.21 -11.19
C ARG A 426 -1.10 3.73 -10.27
N ILE A 427 -1.25 2.40 -10.12
CA ILE A 427 -2.33 1.82 -9.33
C ILE A 427 -1.89 1.53 -7.89
N PRO A 428 -2.75 1.79 -6.90
CA PRO A 428 -2.50 1.37 -5.53
C PRO A 428 -2.58 -0.16 -5.43
N PHE A 429 -1.84 -0.71 -4.47
CA PHE A 429 -1.89 -2.12 -4.16
C PHE A 429 -2.07 -2.32 -2.66
N GLY A 430 -2.99 -3.17 -2.29
CA GLY A 430 -3.30 -3.51 -0.90
C GLY A 430 -4.52 -4.40 -0.82
N GLY A 431 -4.75 -4.99 0.33
CA GLY A 431 -5.85 -5.91 0.58
C GLY A 431 -6.74 -5.50 1.74
N SER A 432 -7.59 -6.42 2.15
CA SER A 432 -8.42 -6.28 3.34
C SER A 432 -8.53 -7.61 4.08
N ARG A 433 -9.18 -7.61 5.26
CA ARG A 433 -9.26 -8.79 6.12
C ARG A 433 -7.85 -9.27 6.52
N ARG A 434 -7.56 -10.58 6.40
CA ARG A 434 -6.22 -11.16 6.66
C ARG A 434 -5.17 -10.75 5.64
N SER A 435 -5.55 -10.13 4.53
CA SER A 435 -4.60 -9.58 3.57
C SER A 435 -4.10 -8.18 3.95
N GLY A 436 -4.50 -7.66 5.10
CA GLY A 436 -3.94 -6.47 5.69
C GLY A 436 -4.78 -5.22 5.51
N TYR A 437 -4.14 -4.07 5.56
CA TYR A 437 -4.77 -2.74 5.48
C TYR A 437 -3.77 -1.68 5.04
N GLY A 438 -4.32 -0.55 4.58
CA GLY A 438 -3.55 0.48 3.88
C GLY A 438 -3.22 0.06 2.46
N VAL A 439 -2.48 0.90 1.77
CA VAL A 439 -2.08 0.67 0.38
C VAL A 439 -0.63 1.10 0.17
N THR A 440 0.03 0.47 -0.78
CA THR A 440 1.32 0.86 -1.32
C THR A 440 1.18 1.21 -2.79
N ARG A 441 2.21 1.80 -3.38
CA ARG A 441 2.26 2.18 -4.80
C ARG A 441 1.18 3.18 -5.23
N GLY A 442 1.22 3.62 -6.47
CA GLY A 442 0.30 4.62 -6.98
C GLY A 442 0.35 5.96 -6.25
N ALA A 443 -0.60 6.81 -6.52
CA ALA A 443 -0.78 8.08 -5.84
C ALA A 443 -1.14 7.90 -4.36
N GLU A 444 -2.00 6.93 -4.08
CA GLU A 444 -2.45 6.60 -2.74
C GLU A 444 -1.28 6.13 -1.86
N GLY A 445 -0.41 5.24 -2.39
CA GLY A 445 0.77 4.78 -1.67
C GLY A 445 1.79 5.91 -1.40
N LEU A 446 1.95 6.85 -2.34
CA LEU A 446 2.76 8.04 -2.10
C LEU A 446 2.15 8.94 -1.01
N LEU A 447 0.82 9.07 -0.99
CA LEU A 447 0.12 9.84 0.04
C LEU A 447 0.20 9.17 1.42
N GLU A 448 0.29 7.84 1.51
CA GLU A 448 0.54 7.10 2.76
C GLU A 448 1.90 7.45 3.39
N MET A 449 2.86 7.97 2.61
CA MET A 449 4.15 8.48 3.08
C MET A 449 4.08 9.91 3.62
N THR A 450 2.87 10.52 3.72
CA THR A 450 2.67 11.91 4.12
C THR A 450 1.54 12.05 5.13
N ARG A 451 1.54 13.17 5.84
CA ARG A 451 0.39 13.63 6.62
C ARG A 451 -0.21 14.88 6.00
N ALA A 452 -1.52 14.99 6.04
CA ALA A 452 -2.21 16.21 5.65
C ALA A 452 -2.08 17.26 6.77
N LYS A 453 -1.66 18.48 6.38
CA LYS A 453 -1.68 19.65 7.27
C LYS A 453 -2.63 20.68 6.71
N VAL A 454 -3.57 21.11 7.55
CA VAL A 454 -4.55 22.13 7.19
C VAL A 454 -4.14 23.47 7.76
N LEU A 455 -3.94 24.46 6.88
CA LEU A 455 -3.76 25.86 7.27
C LEU A 455 -5.03 26.64 6.92
N GLN A 456 -5.59 27.33 7.91
CA GLN A 456 -6.74 28.19 7.72
C GLN A 456 -6.42 29.62 8.15
N VAL A 457 -6.53 30.53 7.19
CA VAL A 457 -6.28 31.96 7.43
C VAL A 457 -7.61 32.71 7.34
N ARG A 458 -8.02 33.30 8.45
CA ARG A 458 -9.21 34.16 8.48
C ARG A 458 -8.92 35.50 7.85
N LEU A 459 -9.78 35.89 6.92
CA LEU A 459 -9.75 37.21 6.29
C LEU A 459 -10.86 38.09 6.87
N GLY A 460 -10.52 39.31 7.31
CA GLY A 460 -11.47 40.31 7.82
C GLY A 460 -11.48 40.41 9.34
N GLY A 461 -12.53 41.07 9.87
CA GLY A 461 -12.63 41.41 11.28
C GLY A 461 -12.84 40.25 12.24
N ILE A 462 -13.06 40.58 13.54
CA ILE A 462 -13.28 39.61 14.62
C ILE A 462 -14.48 38.70 14.29
N PRO A 463 -14.32 37.39 14.26
CA PRO A 463 -15.42 36.45 14.00
C PRO A 463 -16.45 36.48 15.14
N ALA A 464 -17.71 36.21 14.83
CA ALA A 464 -18.82 36.29 15.75
C ALA A 464 -18.59 35.53 17.07
N HIS A 465 -18.04 34.32 17.03
CA HIS A 465 -17.75 33.49 18.20
C HIS A 465 -16.63 34.06 19.13
N LEU A 466 -15.74 34.91 18.59
CA LEU A 466 -14.69 35.60 19.36
C LEU A 466 -15.11 37.01 19.81
N SER A 467 -16.22 37.55 19.27
CA SER A 467 -16.71 38.88 19.58
C SER A 467 -17.45 38.98 20.92
N GLY A 468 -17.62 37.87 21.62
CA GLY A 468 -18.43 37.80 22.85
C GLY A 468 -19.95 37.83 22.60
N HIS A 469 -20.37 37.90 21.35
CA HIS A 469 -21.80 37.95 20.96
C HIS A 469 -22.27 36.56 20.56
N VAL A 470 -22.91 35.86 21.48
CA VAL A 470 -23.49 34.56 21.23
C VAL A 470 -24.89 34.74 20.63
N PRO A 471 -25.20 34.18 19.45
CA PRO A 471 -26.54 34.17 18.90
C PRO A 471 -27.53 33.49 19.88
N SER A 472 -28.74 33.99 20.01
CA SER A 472 -29.75 33.28 20.79
C SER A 472 -30.03 31.91 20.22
N ALA A 473 -30.37 30.92 21.07
CA ALA A 473 -30.73 29.58 20.64
C ALA A 473 -31.86 29.59 19.57
N GLY A 474 -32.83 30.53 19.72
CA GLY A 474 -33.89 30.69 18.72
C GLY A 474 -33.41 31.17 17.38
N LEU A 475 -32.42 32.08 17.31
CA LEU A 475 -31.81 32.54 16.06
C LEU A 475 -31.00 31.41 15.40
N LEU A 476 -30.24 30.69 16.20
CA LEU A 476 -29.47 29.55 15.67
C LEU A 476 -30.40 28.45 15.12
N LEU A 477 -31.49 28.13 15.80
CA LEU A 477 -32.49 27.16 15.33
C LEU A 477 -33.15 27.63 14.02
N ALA A 478 -33.47 28.93 13.91
CA ALA A 478 -34.01 29.50 12.68
C ALA A 478 -33.00 29.41 11.53
N LEU A 479 -31.70 29.69 11.75
CA LEU A 479 -30.63 29.50 10.77
C LEU A 479 -30.49 28.05 10.32
N ILE A 480 -30.50 27.10 11.24
CA ILE A 480 -30.45 25.66 10.92
C ILE A 480 -31.63 25.27 10.01
N ARG A 481 -32.85 25.69 10.36
CA ARG A 481 -34.05 25.40 9.56
C ARG A 481 -34.02 26.10 8.18
N MET A 482 -33.45 27.28 8.09
CA MET A 482 -33.28 28.00 6.82
C MET A 482 -32.30 27.25 5.90
N LEU A 483 -31.18 26.78 6.41
CA LEU A 483 -30.12 26.12 5.62
C LEU A 483 -30.45 24.66 5.29
N HIS A 484 -31.07 23.94 6.23
CA HIS A 484 -31.23 22.49 6.18
C HIS A 484 -32.68 22.01 6.26
N GLY A 485 -33.68 22.91 6.28
CA GLY A 485 -35.09 22.53 6.31
C GLY A 485 -35.53 21.71 5.09
N GLY A 486 -36.40 20.70 5.28
CA GLY A 486 -36.78 19.75 4.23
C GLY A 486 -37.69 20.30 3.14
N THR A 487 -38.54 21.33 3.43
CA THR A 487 -39.47 21.91 2.45
C THR A 487 -39.19 23.38 2.18
N LEU A 488 -39.49 23.84 0.98
CA LEU A 488 -39.36 25.27 0.61
C LEU A 488 -40.17 26.17 1.55
N LEU A 489 -41.35 25.72 1.96
CA LEU A 489 -42.22 26.48 2.90
C LEU A 489 -41.57 26.60 4.29
N SER A 490 -40.97 25.54 4.81
CA SER A 490 -40.25 25.56 6.08
C SER A 490 -39.02 26.48 6.02
N ARG A 491 -38.29 26.45 4.91
CA ARG A 491 -37.14 27.34 4.69
C ARG A 491 -37.55 28.80 4.59
N ALA A 492 -38.62 29.12 3.86
CA ALA A 492 -39.16 30.48 3.74
C ALA A 492 -39.62 31.04 5.10
N ARG A 493 -40.34 30.23 5.90
CA ARG A 493 -40.70 30.62 7.28
C ARG A 493 -39.48 30.82 8.18
N ALA A 494 -38.44 30.01 7.99
CA ALA A 494 -37.20 30.15 8.74
C ALA A 494 -36.44 31.45 8.38
N VAL A 495 -36.43 31.87 7.12
CA VAL A 495 -35.87 33.16 6.67
C VAL A 495 -36.54 34.33 7.40
N LEU A 496 -37.87 34.35 7.48
CA LEU A 496 -38.61 35.38 8.20
C LEU A 496 -38.27 35.40 9.71
N ASN A 497 -38.13 34.22 10.30
CA ASN A 497 -37.72 34.10 11.72
C ASN A 497 -36.29 34.58 11.96
N VAL A 498 -35.33 34.27 11.06
CA VAL A 498 -33.95 34.77 11.14
C VAL A 498 -33.95 36.31 11.10
N ALA A 499 -34.68 36.92 10.16
CA ALA A 499 -34.76 38.36 10.04
C ALA A 499 -35.34 39.01 11.34
N LYS A 500 -36.47 38.45 11.84
CA LYS A 500 -37.13 38.95 13.06
C LYS A 500 -36.25 38.82 14.31
N LEU A 501 -35.66 37.66 14.53
CA LEU A 501 -34.83 37.38 15.71
C LEU A 501 -33.47 38.10 15.62
N GLY A 502 -32.89 38.19 14.46
CA GLY A 502 -31.64 38.92 14.19
C GLY A 502 -31.80 40.42 14.48
N PHE A 503 -32.92 41.01 13.97
CA PHE A 503 -33.20 42.44 14.25
C PHE A 503 -33.43 42.74 15.74
N ARG A 504 -34.15 41.85 16.44
CA ARG A 504 -34.35 41.97 17.89
C ARG A 504 -33.03 41.93 18.65
N GLN A 505 -32.17 40.98 18.35
CA GLN A 505 -30.86 40.84 18.98
C GLN A 505 -29.93 42.03 18.69
N TRP A 506 -29.93 42.52 17.44
CA TRP A 506 -29.17 43.71 17.05
C TRP A 506 -29.63 44.95 17.82
N ARG A 507 -30.96 45.15 18.01
CA ARG A 507 -31.55 46.25 18.77
C ARG A 507 -31.13 46.22 20.23
N GLU A 508 -31.16 45.05 20.87
CA GLU A 508 -30.72 44.83 22.26
C GLU A 508 -29.24 45.16 22.43
N MET A 509 -28.38 44.72 21.53
CA MET A 509 -26.95 45.02 21.53
C MET A 509 -26.66 46.50 21.32
N SER A 510 -27.38 47.16 20.43
CA SER A 510 -27.25 48.62 20.22
C SER A 510 -27.60 49.44 21.46
N LEU A 511 -28.63 49.05 22.18
CA LEU A 511 -29.03 49.65 23.43
C LEU A 511 -27.98 49.45 24.55
N GLN A 512 -27.44 48.23 24.69
CA GLN A 512 -26.38 47.93 25.64
C GLN A 512 -25.09 48.73 25.35
N LYS A 513 -24.69 48.87 24.10
CA LYS A 513 -23.55 49.70 23.69
C LYS A 513 -23.78 51.19 24.03
N LYS A 514 -24.99 51.72 23.88
CA LYS A 514 -25.33 53.09 24.25
C LYS A 514 -25.29 53.26 25.76
N LEU A 515 -25.81 52.34 26.54
CA LEU A 515 -25.82 52.36 28.01
C LEU A 515 -24.40 52.24 28.59
N SER A 516 -23.53 51.40 28.00
CA SER A 516 -22.13 51.27 28.43
C SER A 516 -21.33 52.56 28.17
N LYS A 517 -21.57 53.21 27.02
CA LYS A 517 -20.94 54.53 26.73
C LYS A 517 -21.39 55.63 27.70
N LEU A 518 -22.67 55.65 28.11
CA LEU A 518 -23.20 56.58 29.10
C LEU A 518 -22.60 56.33 30.48
N LYS A 519 -22.49 55.06 30.89
CA LYS A 519 -21.86 54.71 32.19
C LYS A 519 -20.37 55.07 32.25
N ASN A 520 -19.62 54.90 31.16
CA ASN A 520 -18.21 55.25 31.12
C ASN A 520 -17.96 56.75 30.90
N GLY A 521 -18.95 57.50 30.42
CA GLY A 521 -18.90 58.96 30.29
C GLY A 521 -19.19 59.71 31.63
N THR A 522 -19.94 59.07 32.53
CA THR A 522 -20.21 59.63 33.88
C THR A 522 -19.12 59.33 34.92
N ALA A 523 -18.21 58.37 34.60
CA ALA A 523 -17.05 58.06 35.49
C ALA A 523 -15.81 58.93 35.22
N LYS A 524 -15.89 59.87 34.28
CA LYS A 524 -14.81 60.83 33.94
C LYS A 524 -15.16 62.31 34.28
N LYS A 525 -16.11 62.56 35.14
CA LYS A 525 -16.33 63.89 35.71
C LYS A 525 -16.04 63.91 37.21
#